data_2a4cf710e1aecc65197685b0be58de44
#
_entry.id   2a4cf710e1aecc65197685b0be58de44
#
_cell.length_a   1.000
_cell.length_b   1.000
_cell.length_c   1.000
_cell.angle_alpha   90.00
_cell.angle_beta   90.00
_cell.angle_gamma   90.00
#
_symmetry.space_group_name_H-M   'P 1'
#
loop_
_entity.id
_entity.type
_entity.pdbx_description
1 polymer ?
#
loop_
_entity_poly.entity_id
_entity_poly.type
_entity_poly.pdbx_seq_one_letter_code
_entity_poly.pdbx_strand_id
1 'polypeptide(L)'
;MFAKLMRAVIAAVLGLSLAVSPAVPGRAGGDEVRREGSCTGRSDWRLEVRHEDGNTLEVRFRIDHTPSGKVWDIFLSDNGSRFFAGTRTSTSDGYVKVRKLTGDRSGTDRIKAYGTSRATGEVCSGRVRYDR
;
A
#
# COMPACT_ATOMS: atom_id res chain seq x y z
N MET A 1 -47.12 -58.64 5.32
CA MET A 1 -46.64 -58.68 3.95
C MET A 1 -46.35 -57.30 3.38
N PHE A 2 -45.44 -56.57 3.92
CA PHE A 2 -45.10 -55.27 3.37
C PHE A 2 -43.61 -55.20 3.23
N ALA A 3 -43.15 -55.20 2.02
CA ALA A 3 -41.77 -54.96 1.71
C ALA A 3 -41.52 -53.49 2.01
N LYS A 4 -40.82 -53.26 3.09
CA LYS A 4 -40.31 -51.90 3.35
C LYS A 4 -39.10 -51.71 2.49
N LEU A 5 -39.27 -50.90 1.49
CA LEU A 5 -38.17 -50.37 0.72
C LEU A 5 -37.37 -49.44 1.60
N MET A 6 -36.25 -49.94 2.05
CA MET A 6 -35.26 -49.06 2.63
C MET A 6 -34.64 -48.21 1.51
N ARG A 7 -35.04 -47.01 1.44
CA ARG A 7 -34.34 -46.03 0.61
C ARG A 7 -33.03 -45.66 1.31
N ALA A 8 -31.97 -46.15 0.79
CA ALA A 8 -30.67 -45.65 1.16
C ALA A 8 -30.55 -44.22 0.67
N VAL A 9 -30.60 -43.28 1.59
CA VAL A 9 -30.25 -41.93 1.27
C VAL A 9 -28.75 -41.86 1.18
N ILE A 10 -28.24 -41.82 -0.02
CA ILE A 10 -26.84 -41.50 -0.25
C ILE A 10 -26.71 -39.99 -0.05
N ALA A 11 -26.24 -39.61 1.10
CA ALA A 11 -25.80 -38.25 1.32
C ALA A 11 -24.52 -38.04 0.52
N ALA A 12 -24.66 -37.41 -0.62
CA ALA A 12 -23.50 -36.92 -1.33
C ALA A 12 -22.89 -35.78 -0.48
N VAL A 13 -21.84 -36.08 0.22
CA VAL A 13 -21.02 -35.06 0.84
C VAL A 13 -20.29 -34.38 -0.29
N LEU A 14 -20.84 -33.26 -0.74
CA LEU A 14 -20.11 -32.32 -1.57
C LEU A 14 -19.00 -31.72 -0.72
N GLY A 15 -17.83 -32.29 -0.83
CA GLY A 15 -16.63 -31.70 -0.27
C GLY A 15 -16.39 -30.38 -0.96
N LEU A 16 -16.71 -29.30 -0.28
CA LEU A 16 -16.34 -27.98 -0.71
C LEU A 16 -14.83 -27.87 -0.53
N SER A 17 -14.10 -28.13 -1.59
CA SER A 17 -12.67 -27.84 -1.62
C SER A 17 -12.52 -26.34 -1.68
N LEU A 18 -12.37 -25.73 -0.53
CA LEU A 18 -11.88 -24.37 -0.46
C LEU A 18 -10.42 -24.39 -0.94
N ALA A 19 -10.24 -24.12 -2.22
CA ALA A 19 -8.92 -23.84 -2.72
C ALA A 19 -8.50 -22.48 -2.13
N VAL A 20 -7.77 -22.55 -1.03
CA VAL A 20 -7.05 -21.39 -0.53
C VAL A 20 -5.93 -21.14 -1.53
N SER A 21 -6.16 -20.24 -2.46
CA SER A 21 -5.08 -19.73 -3.28
C SER A 21 -4.12 -18.99 -2.35
N PRO A 22 -2.85 -19.41 -2.25
CA PRO A 22 -1.89 -18.62 -1.52
C PRO A 22 -1.87 -17.23 -2.17
N ALA A 23 -2.09 -16.21 -1.36
CA ALA A 23 -1.86 -14.85 -1.81
C ALA A 23 -0.40 -14.79 -2.24
N VAL A 24 -0.15 -14.88 -3.52
CA VAL A 24 1.16 -14.60 -4.07
C VAL A 24 1.41 -13.15 -3.71
N PRO A 25 2.49 -12.79 -2.96
CA PRO A 25 2.96 -11.42 -2.88
C PRO A 25 3.43 -11.10 -4.29
N GLY A 26 2.46 -11.02 -5.19
CA GLY A 26 2.74 -10.92 -6.57
C GLY A 26 2.61 -9.47 -6.90
N ARG A 27 3.40 -9.11 -7.62
CA ARG A 27 3.34 -8.12 -8.65
C ARG A 27 2.02 -8.25 -9.41
N ALA A 28 0.92 -7.72 -8.86
CA ALA A 28 -0.27 -7.51 -9.63
C ALA A 28 0.10 -6.59 -10.80
N GLY A 29 0.18 -7.15 -12.02
CA GLY A 29 0.58 -6.41 -13.20
C GLY A 29 2.08 -6.08 -13.31
N GLY A 30 2.95 -6.66 -12.46
CA GLY A 30 4.40 -6.63 -12.58
C GLY A 30 5.09 -5.30 -12.24
N ASP A 31 4.37 -4.20 -12.07
CA ASP A 31 4.93 -2.87 -12.12
C ASP A 31 4.62 -2.00 -10.90
N GLU A 32 4.02 -2.57 -9.88
CA GLU A 32 3.68 -1.84 -8.66
C GLU A 32 4.18 -2.56 -7.41
N VAL A 33 4.80 -1.80 -6.52
CA VAL A 33 5.16 -2.26 -5.17
C VAL A 33 4.48 -1.34 -4.17
N ARG A 34 3.88 -1.93 -3.15
CA ARG A 34 3.13 -1.20 -2.12
C ARG A 34 3.52 -1.67 -0.74
N ARG A 35 3.65 -0.72 0.17
CA ARG A 35 3.79 -0.99 1.60
C ARG A 35 2.90 -0.07 2.41
N GLU A 36 2.49 -0.57 3.57
CA GLU A 36 1.67 0.15 4.52
C GLU A 36 2.25 -0.03 5.91
N GLY A 37 1.95 0.92 6.78
CA GLY A 37 2.37 0.84 8.17
C GLY A 37 1.69 1.89 9.03
N SER A 38 1.97 1.82 10.32
CA SER A 38 1.48 2.78 11.30
C SER A 38 2.48 3.91 11.47
N CYS A 39 1.95 5.12 11.66
CA CYS A 39 2.74 6.27 12.09
C CYS A 39 2.99 6.19 13.61
N THR A 40 3.73 7.14 14.15
CA THR A 40 4.02 7.17 15.60
C THR A 40 2.81 7.53 16.47
N GLY A 41 1.78 8.12 15.87
CA GLY A 41 0.51 8.45 16.51
C GLY A 41 -0.63 7.59 15.96
N ARG A 42 -1.77 8.21 15.69
CA ARG A 42 -2.99 7.52 15.22
C ARG A 42 -3.05 7.31 13.72
N SER A 43 -2.22 8.00 12.97
CA SER A 43 -2.26 7.93 11.52
C SER A 43 -1.61 6.65 10.99
N ASP A 44 -1.99 6.30 9.78
CA ASP A 44 -1.41 5.19 9.01
C ASP A 44 -0.86 5.74 7.71
N TRP A 45 0.15 5.08 7.17
CA TRP A 45 0.73 5.48 5.91
C TRP A 45 0.68 4.36 4.87
N ARG A 46 0.69 4.77 3.62
CA ARG A 46 0.80 3.90 2.45
C ARG A 46 1.78 4.51 1.48
N LEU A 47 2.69 3.69 1.00
CA LEU A 47 3.66 4.07 -0.02
C LEU A 47 3.55 3.12 -1.20
N GLU A 48 3.28 3.65 -2.37
CA GLU A 48 3.15 2.91 -3.63
C GLU A 48 4.16 3.43 -4.63
N VAL A 49 4.83 2.52 -5.31
CA VAL A 49 5.75 2.84 -6.40
C VAL A 49 5.35 2.02 -7.61
N ARG A 50 5.12 2.71 -8.71
CA ARG A 50 4.69 2.10 -9.96
C ARG A 50 5.54 2.59 -11.11
N HIS A 51 5.87 1.68 -12.02
CA HIS A 51 6.52 2.05 -13.27
C HIS A 51 5.53 2.85 -14.16
N GLU A 52 6.00 3.95 -14.69
CA GLU A 52 5.34 4.74 -15.72
C GLU A 52 6.07 4.56 -17.05
N ASP A 53 5.57 5.22 -18.09
CA ASP A 53 6.18 5.14 -19.40
C ASP A 53 7.66 5.60 -19.40
N GLY A 54 8.49 4.91 -20.19
CA GLY A 54 9.91 5.18 -20.25
C GLY A 54 10.66 4.74 -18.99
N ASN A 55 11.58 5.57 -18.54
CA ASN A 55 12.40 5.32 -17.34
C ASN A 55 11.91 6.15 -16.14
N THR A 56 10.62 6.10 -15.88
CA THR A 56 9.98 6.91 -14.85
C THR A 56 9.21 6.05 -13.86
N LEU A 57 9.33 6.36 -12.58
CA LEU A 57 8.54 5.81 -11.51
C LEU A 57 7.55 6.84 -11.00
N GLU A 58 6.32 6.42 -10.76
CA GLU A 58 5.34 7.19 -10.01
C GLU A 58 5.38 6.76 -8.55
N VAL A 59 5.56 7.72 -7.67
CA VAL A 59 5.58 7.51 -6.22
C VAL A 59 4.36 8.18 -5.61
N ARG A 60 3.56 7.41 -4.87
CA ARG A 60 2.41 7.89 -4.13
C ARG A 60 2.62 7.63 -2.66
N PHE A 61 2.55 8.69 -1.87
CA PHE A 61 2.58 8.62 -0.42
C PHE A 61 1.30 9.17 0.14
N ARG A 62 0.63 8.37 0.97
CA ARG A 62 -0.63 8.74 1.59
C ARG A 62 -0.56 8.53 3.10
N ILE A 63 -1.10 9.49 3.83
CA ILE A 63 -1.29 9.39 5.28
C ILE A 63 -2.78 9.49 5.54
N ASP A 64 -3.33 8.50 6.23
CA ASP A 64 -4.75 8.40 6.58
C ASP A 64 -4.96 8.52 8.09
N HIS A 65 -6.21 8.75 8.48
CA HIS A 65 -6.64 8.85 9.88
C HIS A 65 -5.93 9.97 10.65
N THR A 66 -5.60 11.04 9.95
CA THR A 66 -5.06 12.25 10.57
C THR A 66 -6.16 13.28 10.79
N PRO A 67 -6.08 14.12 11.84
CA PRO A 67 -7.01 15.23 12.00
C PRO A 67 -7.03 16.13 10.76
N SER A 68 -8.21 16.66 10.41
CA SER A 68 -8.36 17.54 9.26
C SER A 68 -7.70 18.90 9.46
N GLY A 69 -7.31 19.55 8.36
CA GLY A 69 -6.78 20.91 8.36
C GLY A 69 -5.40 21.08 9.00
N LYS A 70 -4.63 20.01 9.13
CA LYS A 70 -3.29 20.04 9.73
C LYS A 70 -2.20 20.00 8.67
N VAL A 71 -1.16 20.76 8.89
CA VAL A 71 -0.03 20.85 7.97
C VAL A 71 0.98 19.74 8.27
N TRP A 72 1.39 19.06 7.20
CA TRP A 72 2.41 18.04 7.22
C TRP A 72 3.58 18.44 6.34
N ASP A 73 4.80 18.30 6.86
CA ASP A 73 6.02 18.38 6.06
C ASP A 73 6.34 17.01 5.50
N ILE A 74 6.58 16.92 4.19
CA ILE A 74 6.77 15.64 3.51
C ILE A 74 8.03 15.67 2.66
N PHE A 75 8.80 14.57 2.74
CA PHE A 75 9.97 14.32 1.91
C PHE A 75 9.85 13.00 1.20
N LEU A 76 10.26 12.96 -0.05
CA LEU A 76 10.44 11.74 -0.82
C LEU A 76 11.86 11.68 -1.33
N SER A 77 12.49 10.51 -1.23
CA SER A 77 13.83 10.28 -1.75
C SER A 77 13.93 8.95 -2.50
N ASP A 78 14.89 8.90 -3.42
CA ASP A 78 15.25 7.72 -4.18
C ASP A 78 16.76 7.51 -4.06
N ASN A 79 17.16 6.36 -3.55
CA ASN A 79 18.56 6.03 -3.28
C ASN A 79 19.31 7.13 -2.52
N GLY A 80 18.64 7.77 -1.56
CA GLY A 80 19.18 8.84 -0.75
C GLY A 80 19.11 10.23 -1.37
N SER A 81 18.71 10.35 -2.62
CA SER A 81 18.52 11.64 -3.29
C SER A 81 17.09 12.11 -3.15
N ARG A 82 16.90 13.25 -2.52
CA ARG A 82 15.57 13.84 -2.36
C ARG A 82 15.04 14.35 -3.69
N PHE A 83 13.86 13.92 -4.09
CA PHE A 83 13.18 14.41 -5.30
C PHE A 83 11.91 15.20 -4.99
N PHE A 84 11.48 15.21 -3.74
CA PHE A 84 10.37 16.04 -3.30
C PHE A 84 10.58 16.47 -1.84
N ALA A 85 10.31 17.73 -1.59
CA ALA A 85 10.19 18.31 -0.26
C ALA A 85 9.12 19.41 -0.30
N GLY A 86 8.12 19.29 0.56
CA GLY A 86 7.03 20.25 0.57
C GLY A 86 6.04 20.02 1.70
N THR A 87 4.99 20.82 1.69
CA THR A 87 3.93 20.74 2.68
C THR A 87 2.63 20.31 2.05
N ARG A 88 1.80 19.63 2.85
CA ARG A 88 0.41 19.32 2.50
C ARG A 88 -0.46 19.54 3.73
N THR A 89 -1.66 20.01 3.49
CA THR A 89 -2.67 20.15 4.54
C THR A 89 -3.65 18.99 4.43
N SER A 90 -3.91 18.36 5.56
CA SER A 90 -4.86 17.24 5.59
C SER A 90 -6.27 17.72 5.20
N THR A 91 -6.97 16.87 4.46
CA THR A 91 -8.32 17.12 3.97
C THR A 91 -9.36 17.02 5.08
N SER A 92 -10.59 17.42 4.79
CA SER A 92 -11.74 17.23 5.70
C SER A 92 -11.99 15.75 6.01
N ASP A 93 -11.61 14.85 5.10
CA ASP A 93 -11.71 13.40 5.30
C ASP A 93 -10.53 12.81 6.08
N GLY A 94 -9.58 13.63 6.49
CA GLY A 94 -8.47 13.22 7.33
C GLY A 94 -7.37 12.46 6.60
N TYR A 95 -6.98 12.89 5.41
CA TYR A 95 -5.83 12.33 4.70
C TYR A 95 -4.93 13.38 4.08
N VAL A 96 -3.69 12.98 3.86
CA VAL A 96 -2.67 13.71 3.10
C VAL A 96 -2.21 12.81 1.97
N LYS A 97 -2.03 13.36 0.78
CA LYS A 97 -1.57 12.61 -0.39
C LYS A 97 -0.55 13.40 -1.18
N VAL A 98 0.54 12.74 -1.52
CA VAL A 98 1.56 13.26 -2.43
C VAL A 98 1.76 12.27 -3.56
N ARG A 99 1.79 12.76 -4.78
CA ARG A 99 2.10 12.00 -5.98
C ARG A 99 3.20 12.71 -6.74
N LYS A 100 4.32 12.02 -6.97
CA LYS A 100 5.47 12.59 -7.69
C LYS A 100 6.09 11.55 -8.61
N LEU A 101 6.73 12.05 -9.65
CA LEU A 101 7.52 11.24 -10.57
C LEU A 101 8.99 11.36 -10.22
N THR A 102 9.71 10.25 -10.37
CA THR A 102 11.17 10.20 -10.26
C THR A 102 11.72 9.28 -11.35
N GLY A 103 13.01 9.41 -11.68
CA GLY A 103 13.62 8.54 -12.67
C GLY A 103 13.76 7.11 -12.17
N ASP A 104 13.47 6.13 -13.02
CA ASP A 104 13.77 4.74 -12.77
C ASP A 104 15.22 4.49 -13.13
N ARG A 105 16.06 4.32 -12.14
CA ARG A 105 17.49 4.07 -12.32
C ARG A 105 17.74 2.60 -12.61
N SER A 106 18.82 2.31 -13.30
CA SER A 106 19.24 0.93 -13.48
C SER A 106 19.54 0.28 -12.13
N GLY A 107 19.01 -0.92 -11.91
CA GLY A 107 19.13 -1.63 -10.65
C GLY A 107 17.95 -1.35 -9.71
N THR A 108 18.25 -1.30 -8.43
CA THR A 108 17.25 -1.12 -7.38
C THR A 108 17.02 0.36 -7.08
N ASP A 109 15.76 0.78 -7.08
CA ASP A 109 15.33 2.06 -6.53
C ASP A 109 14.84 1.86 -5.10
N ARG A 110 15.46 2.56 -4.15
CA ARG A 110 15.04 2.56 -2.74
C ARG A 110 14.31 3.85 -2.44
N ILE A 111 13.00 3.75 -2.47
CA ILE A 111 12.12 4.89 -2.23
C ILE A 111 11.84 5.00 -0.75
N LYS A 112 12.08 6.18 -0.21
CA LYS A 112 11.76 6.53 1.17
C LYS A 112 10.80 7.70 1.19
N ALA A 113 9.74 7.57 2.00
CA ALA A 113 8.80 8.64 2.27
C ALA A 113 8.83 8.98 3.75
N TYR A 114 8.74 10.24 4.06
CA TYR A 114 8.74 10.76 5.42
C TYR A 114 7.76 11.92 5.54
N GLY A 115 6.89 11.85 6.52
CA GLY A 115 5.95 12.92 6.84
C GLY A 115 5.97 13.24 8.32
N THR A 116 5.92 14.53 8.66
CA THR A 116 5.85 15.00 10.04
C THR A 116 4.71 16.00 10.18
N SER A 117 3.83 15.77 11.14
CA SER A 117 2.77 16.69 11.50
C SER A 117 3.34 17.88 12.28
N ARG A 118 3.10 19.08 11.79
CA ARG A 118 3.48 20.30 12.53
C ARG A 118 2.69 20.46 13.83
N ALA A 119 1.44 19.99 13.84
CA ALA A 119 0.57 20.14 15.00
C ALA A 119 0.95 19.24 16.17
N THR A 120 1.37 18.00 15.89
CA THR A 120 1.58 16.98 16.93
C THR A 120 2.99 16.41 16.97
N GLY A 121 3.81 16.64 15.95
CA GLY A 121 5.11 15.99 15.79
C GLY A 121 5.02 14.53 15.39
N GLU A 122 3.82 14.03 15.09
CA GLU A 122 3.64 12.65 14.60
C GLU A 122 4.46 12.41 13.33
N VAL A 123 5.11 11.25 13.25
CA VAL A 123 5.97 10.84 12.15
C VAL A 123 5.40 9.64 11.44
N CYS A 124 5.32 9.72 10.12
CA CYS A 124 5.03 8.62 9.21
C CYS A 124 6.26 8.38 8.34
N SER A 125 6.81 7.18 8.40
CA SER A 125 8.01 6.82 7.63
C SER A 125 7.82 5.49 6.94
N GLY A 126 7.97 5.46 5.62
CA GLY A 126 7.83 4.28 4.80
C GLY A 126 9.01 4.08 3.87
N ARG A 127 9.27 2.82 3.52
CA ARG A 127 10.31 2.43 2.57
C ARG A 127 9.78 1.37 1.62
N VAL A 128 10.10 1.52 0.36
CA VAL A 128 9.80 0.55 -0.69
C VAL A 128 11.05 0.34 -1.51
N ARG A 129 11.29 -0.92 -1.84
CA ARG A 129 12.33 -1.31 -2.77
C ARG A 129 11.68 -1.69 -4.08
N TYR A 130 12.07 -1.02 -5.16
CA TYR A 130 11.60 -1.30 -6.50
C TYR A 130 12.76 -1.88 -7.32
N ASP A 131 12.60 -3.11 -7.75
CA ASP A 131 13.55 -3.82 -8.60
C ASP A 131 12.94 -3.98 -10.00
N ARG A 132 13.72 -3.66 -11.00
CA ARG A 132 13.32 -3.79 -12.40
C ARG A 132 13.75 -5.13 -12.98
#